data_3ebc52f4c0d38314caf645a32069e438
#
_entry.id   3ebc52f4c0d38314caf645a32069e438
#
_cell.length_a   1.000
_cell.length_b   1.000
_cell.length_c   1.000
_cell.angle_alpha   90.00
_cell.angle_beta   90.00
_cell.angle_gamma   90.00
#
_symmetry.space_group_name_H-M   'P 1'
#
loop_
_entity.id
_entity.type
_entity.pdbx_description
1 polymer ?
#
loop_
_entity_poly.entity_id
_entity_poly.type
_entity_poly.pdbx_seq_one_letter_code
_entity_poly.pdbx_strand_id
1 'polypeptide(L)'
;MKKTTVLQNGIVYSEDKIYAGGFLSFQDGKIKDVGQEMMDRVASHEVIHLPDSYHVIPGMIDVHIHGANGADTMDATYDSLKRIANVLPREGVTSFLATTMTQERDKIENALRNAAQYIQNQQPDGHAELLGVHLEGPFISEKRAGAQPVECILKPDLQMFLRWQEIALESIKMVTIAPELEGSLELINYLSKHGVIASIGHTDATYEEVLQGIQAGASHATHLFNGMRGLHHREPGVVGAVLLHDEVSAELIADGIHVRPELVKLTYLQKGREKVMLITDAMRAKCLGDGLYDLGGQKVTVQTGRATLYDGTLAGSVLKMTDAARNTMKFTGCSIQDILYMTSVNPAKQLNIFDRKGSLSLGKDADVVVLDEQLEIVMAFCRGQLAYCRN
;
A
#
# COMPACT_ATOMS: atom_id res chain seq x y z
N MET A 1 -27.64 -16.80 16.96
CA MET A 1 -27.55 -16.11 15.65
C MET A 1 -26.35 -15.17 15.75
N LYS A 2 -25.52 -15.09 14.70
CA LYS A 2 -24.42 -14.13 14.66
C LYS A 2 -24.98 -12.72 14.55
N LYS A 3 -24.41 -11.78 15.27
CA LYS A 3 -24.90 -10.40 15.41
C LYS A 3 -24.57 -9.62 14.12
N THR A 4 -25.55 -8.89 13.57
CA THR A 4 -25.32 -7.94 12.47
C THR A 4 -24.92 -6.60 13.09
N THR A 5 -23.82 -6.01 12.60
CA THR A 5 -23.43 -4.65 12.96
C THR A 5 -23.97 -3.67 11.94
N VAL A 6 -24.54 -2.57 12.39
CA VAL A 6 -25.07 -1.48 11.56
C VAL A 6 -24.43 -0.16 11.98
N LEU A 7 -23.76 0.49 11.05
CA LEU A 7 -23.34 1.88 11.18
C LEU A 7 -24.41 2.76 10.57
N GLN A 8 -24.95 3.72 11.31
CA GLN A 8 -26.07 4.56 10.88
C GLN A 8 -25.79 6.04 11.08
N ASN A 9 -26.34 6.86 10.19
CA ASN A 9 -26.36 8.32 10.24
C ASN A 9 -25.06 9.04 9.82
N GLY A 10 -24.07 8.34 9.31
CA GLY A 10 -22.87 8.97 8.73
C GLY A 10 -22.98 9.26 7.24
N ILE A 11 -21.94 9.84 6.67
CA ILE A 11 -21.77 9.98 5.21
C ILE A 11 -21.11 8.69 4.70
N VAL A 12 -21.89 7.82 4.06
CA VAL A 12 -21.42 6.51 3.59
C VAL A 12 -20.99 6.60 2.13
N TYR A 13 -19.72 6.25 1.86
CA TYR A 13 -19.14 6.22 0.51
C TYR A 13 -19.21 4.81 -0.07
N SER A 14 -20.34 4.49 -0.71
CA SER A 14 -20.47 3.24 -1.44
C SER A 14 -19.74 3.29 -2.78
N GLU A 15 -19.70 2.17 -3.50
CA GLU A 15 -19.06 2.09 -4.80
C GLU A 15 -19.68 3.05 -5.82
N ASP A 16 -21.02 3.15 -5.81
CA ASP A 16 -21.77 3.91 -6.82
C ASP A 16 -22.22 5.28 -6.35
N LYS A 17 -22.45 5.45 -5.03
CA LYS A 17 -23.12 6.63 -4.47
C LYS A 17 -22.58 7.04 -3.12
N ILE A 18 -22.83 8.30 -2.77
CA ILE A 18 -22.63 8.82 -1.41
C ILE A 18 -24.01 8.98 -0.77
N TYR A 19 -24.16 8.42 0.43
CA TYR A 19 -25.37 8.51 1.22
C TYR A 19 -25.13 9.38 2.46
N ALA A 20 -25.60 10.63 2.42
CA ALA A 20 -25.56 11.51 3.60
C ALA A 20 -26.67 11.08 4.58
N GLY A 21 -26.29 10.81 5.85
CA GLY A 21 -27.19 10.21 6.83
C GLY A 21 -27.58 8.76 6.49
N GLY A 22 -26.73 8.08 5.70
CA GLY A 22 -26.95 6.71 5.26
C GLY A 22 -26.62 5.65 6.31
N PHE A 23 -26.67 4.40 5.89
CA PHE A 23 -26.30 3.26 6.71
C PHE A 23 -25.41 2.27 5.95
N LEU A 24 -24.66 1.49 6.70
CA LEU A 24 -23.92 0.32 6.25
C LEU A 24 -24.16 -0.82 7.24
N SER A 25 -24.55 -1.99 6.77
CA SER A 25 -24.67 -3.18 7.60
C SER A 25 -23.73 -4.29 7.15
N PHE A 26 -23.18 -5.03 8.11
CA PHE A 26 -22.32 -6.18 7.83
C PHE A 26 -22.47 -7.28 8.85
N GLN A 27 -22.26 -8.50 8.40
CA GLN A 27 -22.36 -9.72 9.20
C GLN A 27 -21.44 -10.80 8.61
N ASP A 28 -20.84 -11.62 9.47
CA ASP A 28 -19.95 -12.72 9.05
C ASP A 28 -18.81 -12.25 8.14
N GLY A 29 -18.25 -11.08 8.44
CA GLY A 29 -17.13 -10.51 7.69
C GLY A 29 -17.50 -9.89 6.34
N LYS A 30 -18.79 -9.84 5.98
CA LYS A 30 -19.28 -9.37 4.67
C LYS A 30 -20.29 -8.25 4.80
N ILE A 31 -20.21 -7.28 3.89
CA ILE A 31 -21.21 -6.24 3.73
C ILE A 31 -22.53 -6.87 3.29
N LYS A 32 -23.61 -6.56 4.00
CA LYS A 32 -24.97 -7.09 3.77
C LYS A 32 -25.86 -6.09 3.07
N ASP A 33 -25.73 -4.82 3.41
CA ASP A 33 -26.53 -3.77 2.83
C ASP A 33 -25.88 -2.41 3.04
N VAL A 34 -26.12 -1.47 2.10
CA VAL A 34 -25.65 -0.08 2.14
C VAL A 34 -26.69 0.80 1.44
N GLY A 35 -27.07 1.90 2.06
CA GLY A 35 -28.10 2.76 1.47
C GLY A 35 -28.45 3.97 2.31
N GLN A 36 -29.57 4.64 1.91
CA GLN A 36 -30.10 5.81 2.61
C GLN A 36 -30.94 5.42 3.82
N GLU A 37 -31.82 4.45 3.66
CA GLU A 37 -32.74 3.98 4.70
C GLU A 37 -32.68 2.46 4.82
N MET A 38 -32.64 1.97 6.03
CA MET A 38 -32.66 0.54 6.31
C MET A 38 -34.10 0.01 6.23
N MET A 39 -34.33 -0.92 5.30
CA MET A 39 -35.70 -1.44 5.07
C MET A 39 -36.16 -2.44 6.14
N ASP A 40 -35.25 -3.20 6.77
CA ASP A 40 -35.60 -4.24 7.73
C ASP A 40 -35.15 -3.95 9.16
N ARG A 41 -36.09 -3.92 10.10
CA ARG A 41 -35.82 -3.89 11.54
C ARG A 41 -35.66 -5.34 12.06
N VAL A 42 -34.48 -5.91 11.91
CA VAL A 42 -34.19 -7.24 12.47
C VAL A 42 -33.81 -7.10 13.95
N ALA A 43 -34.43 -7.89 14.82
CA ALA A 43 -34.30 -7.80 16.27
C ALA A 43 -32.92 -8.15 16.88
N SER A 44 -31.93 -8.50 16.05
CA SER A 44 -30.58 -8.93 16.50
C SER A 44 -29.45 -8.02 15.97
N HIS A 45 -29.72 -6.73 15.76
CA HIS A 45 -28.70 -5.77 15.29
C HIS A 45 -27.98 -5.09 16.44
N GLU A 46 -26.67 -4.89 16.27
CA GLU A 46 -25.90 -3.89 17.01
C GLU A 46 -25.86 -2.62 16.18
N VAL A 47 -26.58 -1.59 16.59
CA VAL A 47 -26.61 -0.32 15.88
C VAL A 47 -25.64 0.65 16.54
N ILE A 48 -24.72 1.18 15.74
CA ILE A 48 -23.79 2.24 16.12
C ILE A 48 -24.27 3.51 15.42
N HIS A 49 -24.78 4.46 16.19
CA HIS A 49 -25.19 5.77 15.67
C HIS A 49 -23.97 6.68 15.57
N LEU A 50 -23.69 7.16 14.37
CA LEU A 50 -22.59 8.07 14.08
C LEU A 50 -23.12 9.52 14.05
N PRO A 51 -22.32 10.52 14.36
CA PRO A 51 -22.58 11.90 13.97
C PRO A 51 -22.76 11.99 12.45
N ASP A 52 -23.64 12.88 11.99
CA ASP A 52 -23.95 13.11 10.58
C ASP A 52 -22.76 13.65 9.74
N SER A 53 -21.76 14.22 10.43
CA SER A 53 -20.50 14.69 9.86
C SER A 53 -19.44 13.61 9.66
N TYR A 54 -19.63 12.41 10.21
CA TYR A 54 -18.63 11.34 10.12
C TYR A 54 -18.70 10.63 8.77
N HIS A 55 -17.53 10.22 8.29
CA HIS A 55 -17.36 9.54 6.99
C HIS A 55 -17.18 8.04 7.21
N VAL A 56 -17.97 7.23 6.52
CA VAL A 56 -17.84 5.78 6.46
C VAL A 56 -17.27 5.41 5.10
N ILE A 57 -16.03 4.91 5.09
CA ILE A 57 -15.24 4.66 3.89
C ILE A 57 -14.76 3.20 3.84
N PRO A 58 -14.42 2.67 2.65
CA PRO A 58 -13.73 1.37 2.56
C PRO A 58 -12.37 1.43 3.23
N GLY A 59 -11.95 0.30 3.78
CA GLY A 59 -10.61 0.15 4.34
C GLY A 59 -9.52 0.42 3.31
N MET A 60 -8.47 1.11 3.73
CA MET A 60 -7.32 1.44 2.89
C MET A 60 -6.41 0.21 2.73
N ILE A 61 -5.70 0.15 1.60
CA ILE A 61 -4.75 -0.92 1.25
C ILE A 61 -3.37 -0.29 1.03
N ASP A 62 -2.39 -0.67 1.85
CA ASP A 62 -1.01 -0.22 1.69
C ASP A 62 -0.20 -1.29 0.93
N VAL A 63 0.12 -1.02 -0.33
CA VAL A 63 0.84 -1.97 -1.19
C VAL A 63 2.36 -1.89 -1.04
N HIS A 64 2.86 -0.94 -0.22
CA HIS A 64 4.28 -0.74 -0.02
C HIS A 64 4.58 -0.32 1.42
N ILE A 65 4.89 -1.29 2.28
CA ILE A 65 5.26 -1.08 3.68
C ILE A 65 6.23 -2.16 4.14
N HIS A 66 7.40 -1.76 4.65
CA HIS A 66 8.42 -2.65 5.21
C HIS A 66 8.11 -3.05 6.64
N GLY A 67 7.63 -2.09 7.45
CA GLY A 67 7.41 -2.35 8.85
C GLY A 67 6.61 -1.27 9.58
N ALA A 68 6.25 -1.58 10.84
CA ALA A 68 5.61 -0.66 11.77
C ALA A 68 5.76 -1.16 13.21
N ASN A 69 5.64 -0.25 14.17
CA ASN A 69 5.58 -0.56 15.60
C ASN A 69 6.74 -1.46 16.08
N GLY A 70 7.96 -1.19 15.59
CA GLY A 70 9.18 -1.91 15.96
C GLY A 70 9.42 -3.24 15.23
N ALA A 71 8.51 -3.63 14.33
CA ALA A 71 8.60 -4.87 13.55
C ALA A 71 8.85 -4.57 12.07
N ASP A 72 9.44 -5.52 11.37
CA ASP A 72 9.80 -5.43 9.96
C ASP A 72 9.54 -6.77 9.25
N THR A 73 9.20 -6.72 7.97
CA THR A 73 9.02 -7.91 7.13
C THR A 73 10.28 -8.79 7.13
N MET A 74 11.46 -8.15 7.11
CA MET A 74 12.75 -8.85 7.09
C MET A 74 13.15 -9.47 8.44
N ASP A 75 12.41 -9.23 9.53
CA ASP A 75 12.58 -9.98 10.80
C ASP A 75 12.22 -11.46 10.61
N ALA A 76 11.47 -11.80 9.57
CA ALA A 76 11.09 -13.14 9.16
C ALA A 76 10.46 -13.98 10.31
N THR A 77 9.64 -13.36 11.15
CA THR A 77 8.90 -14.01 12.24
C THR A 77 7.41 -13.78 12.15
N TYR A 78 6.61 -14.76 12.56
CA TYR A 78 5.15 -14.63 12.61
C TYR A 78 4.71 -13.43 13.47
N ASP A 79 5.37 -13.23 14.61
CA ASP A 79 5.05 -12.14 15.55
C ASP A 79 5.34 -10.76 14.96
N SER A 80 6.37 -10.61 14.13
CA SER A 80 6.65 -9.34 13.45
C SER A 80 5.52 -8.97 12.50
N LEU A 81 5.09 -9.88 11.63
CA LEU A 81 3.97 -9.62 10.72
C LEU A 81 2.65 -9.39 11.47
N LYS A 82 2.39 -10.14 12.54
CA LYS A 82 1.22 -9.92 13.41
C LYS A 82 1.25 -8.55 14.09
N ARG A 83 2.41 -8.09 14.53
CA ARG A 83 2.58 -6.76 15.14
C ARG A 83 2.31 -5.65 14.14
N ILE A 84 2.80 -5.77 12.91
CA ILE A 84 2.49 -4.85 11.81
C ILE A 84 0.98 -4.87 11.56
N ALA A 85 0.39 -6.03 11.31
CA ALA A 85 -1.03 -6.18 11.02
C ALA A 85 -1.96 -5.59 12.11
N ASN A 86 -1.56 -5.69 13.38
CA ASN A 86 -2.34 -5.18 14.52
C ASN A 86 -2.33 -3.66 14.64
N VAL A 87 -1.28 -2.97 14.20
CA VAL A 87 -1.19 -1.51 14.35
C VAL A 87 -1.83 -0.76 13.19
N LEU A 88 -1.83 -1.32 11.99
CA LEU A 88 -2.30 -0.68 10.76
C LEU A 88 -3.76 -0.18 10.80
N PRO A 89 -4.72 -0.87 11.45
CA PRO A 89 -6.09 -0.36 11.52
C PRO A 89 -6.24 0.97 12.26
N ARG A 90 -5.27 1.37 13.10
CA ARG A 90 -5.24 2.68 13.79
C ARG A 90 -5.06 3.86 12.83
N GLU A 91 -4.65 3.58 11.60
CA GLU A 91 -4.51 4.56 10.51
C GLU A 91 -5.41 4.23 9.30
N GLY A 92 -6.40 3.36 9.49
CA GLY A 92 -7.40 3.00 8.47
C GLY A 92 -6.94 1.96 7.45
N VAL A 93 -5.73 1.42 7.58
CA VAL A 93 -5.24 0.35 6.70
C VAL A 93 -5.78 -1.00 7.18
N THR A 94 -6.60 -1.62 6.37
CA THR A 94 -7.23 -2.93 6.66
C THR A 94 -6.59 -4.08 5.91
N SER A 95 -5.72 -3.76 4.94
CA SER A 95 -4.97 -4.76 4.18
C SER A 95 -3.64 -4.18 3.69
N PHE A 96 -2.63 -5.03 3.50
CA PHE A 96 -1.31 -4.59 3.07
C PHE A 96 -0.53 -5.67 2.31
N LEU A 97 0.52 -5.26 1.60
CA LEU A 97 1.60 -6.14 1.14
C LEU A 97 2.79 -6.02 2.08
N ALA A 98 3.36 -7.15 2.52
CA ALA A 98 4.62 -7.14 3.23
C ALA A 98 5.75 -6.88 2.25
N THR A 99 6.45 -5.75 2.38
CA THR A 99 7.52 -5.39 1.47
C THR A 99 8.86 -5.86 2.00
N THR A 100 9.58 -6.63 1.17
CA THR A 100 10.96 -7.05 1.47
C THR A 100 11.95 -5.95 1.10
N MET A 101 13.19 -6.10 1.55
CA MET A 101 14.31 -5.27 1.10
C MET A 101 15.32 -6.12 0.32
N THR A 102 16.16 -5.44 -0.48
CA THR A 102 17.37 -6.04 -1.01
C THR A 102 18.23 -6.58 0.14
N GLN A 103 18.52 -7.87 0.15
CA GLN A 103 19.30 -8.56 1.18
C GLN A 103 19.93 -9.84 0.63
N GLU A 104 20.75 -10.49 1.44
CA GLU A 104 21.25 -11.83 1.16
C GLU A 104 20.08 -12.79 0.84
N ARG A 105 20.31 -13.71 -0.10
CA ARG A 105 19.26 -14.62 -0.61
C ARG A 105 18.53 -15.37 0.51
N ASP A 106 19.27 -15.89 1.48
CA ASP A 106 18.68 -16.65 2.57
C ASP A 106 17.76 -15.81 3.45
N LYS A 107 18.06 -14.52 3.64
CA LYS A 107 17.21 -13.60 4.38
C LYS A 107 15.91 -13.30 3.63
N ILE A 108 16.00 -13.08 2.32
CA ILE A 108 14.82 -12.91 1.46
C ILE A 108 13.97 -14.19 1.48
N GLU A 109 14.56 -15.37 1.27
CA GLU A 109 13.85 -16.65 1.31
C GLU A 109 13.16 -16.90 2.66
N ASN A 110 13.80 -16.52 3.79
CA ASN A 110 13.19 -16.62 5.11
C ASN A 110 12.00 -15.66 5.28
N ALA A 111 12.10 -14.42 4.81
CA ALA A 111 11.01 -13.46 4.84
C ALA A 111 9.81 -13.95 3.98
N LEU A 112 10.08 -14.45 2.77
CA LEU A 112 9.07 -15.01 1.87
C LEU A 112 8.35 -16.22 2.50
N ARG A 113 9.10 -17.16 3.06
CA ARG A 113 8.54 -18.35 3.75
C ARG A 113 7.68 -17.94 4.93
N ASN A 114 8.14 -16.98 5.73
CA ASN A 114 7.37 -16.47 6.87
C ASN A 114 6.09 -15.77 6.42
N ALA A 115 6.14 -14.93 5.39
CA ALA A 115 4.96 -14.27 4.84
C ALA A 115 3.93 -15.29 4.34
N ALA A 116 4.37 -16.31 3.60
CA ALA A 116 3.50 -17.39 3.13
C ALA A 116 2.83 -18.14 4.28
N GLN A 117 3.58 -18.50 5.32
CA GLN A 117 3.04 -19.15 6.52
C GLN A 117 2.05 -18.25 7.26
N TYR A 118 2.34 -16.94 7.36
CA TYR A 118 1.43 -15.99 7.99
C TYR A 118 0.11 -15.90 7.21
N ILE A 119 0.16 -15.77 5.88
CA ILE A 119 -1.01 -15.70 5.01
C ILE A 119 -1.90 -16.94 5.18
N GLN A 120 -1.32 -18.14 5.23
CA GLN A 120 -2.07 -19.38 5.42
C GLN A 120 -2.76 -19.49 6.78
N ASN A 121 -2.19 -18.89 7.81
CA ASN A 121 -2.64 -19.05 9.20
C ASN A 121 -3.37 -17.84 9.77
N GLN A 122 -3.36 -16.68 9.09
CA GLN A 122 -4.05 -15.48 9.56
C GLN A 122 -5.56 -15.68 9.64
N GLN A 123 -6.15 -15.23 10.74
CA GLN A 123 -7.59 -15.29 10.98
C GLN A 123 -8.21 -13.89 10.92
N PRO A 124 -9.52 -13.76 10.64
CA PRO A 124 -10.23 -12.48 10.69
C PRO A 124 -10.55 -12.08 12.14
N ASP A 125 -9.53 -11.74 12.92
CA ASP A 125 -9.63 -11.47 14.37
C ASP A 125 -9.34 -10.00 14.72
N GLY A 126 -9.63 -9.07 13.81
CA GLY A 126 -9.51 -7.63 14.07
C GLY A 126 -8.14 -7.04 13.78
N HIS A 127 -7.42 -7.58 12.81
CA HIS A 127 -6.18 -7.00 12.30
C HIS A 127 -6.20 -6.85 10.76
N ALA A 128 -5.31 -6.05 10.22
CA ALA A 128 -5.15 -5.88 8.78
C ALA A 128 -4.76 -7.21 8.11
N GLU A 129 -5.33 -7.48 6.94
CA GLU A 129 -5.05 -8.69 6.17
C GLU A 129 -3.75 -8.53 5.39
N LEU A 130 -2.82 -9.47 5.53
CA LEU A 130 -1.67 -9.59 4.64
C LEU A 130 -2.11 -10.26 3.33
N LEU A 131 -2.09 -9.49 2.25
CA LEU A 131 -2.57 -9.92 0.92
C LEU A 131 -1.53 -10.66 0.10
N GLY A 132 -0.26 -10.43 0.40
CA GLY A 132 0.87 -10.96 -0.33
C GLY A 132 2.16 -10.22 -0.01
N VAL A 133 3.15 -10.42 -0.86
CA VAL A 133 4.47 -9.82 -0.74
C VAL A 133 4.72 -8.86 -1.90
N HIS A 134 5.29 -7.70 -1.58
CA HIS A 134 5.97 -6.83 -2.51
C HIS A 134 7.47 -7.12 -2.41
N LEU A 135 8.05 -7.75 -3.42
CA LEU A 135 9.48 -7.99 -3.52
C LEU A 135 10.17 -6.72 -4.03
N GLU A 136 10.69 -5.90 -3.11
CA GLU A 136 11.42 -4.69 -3.47
C GLU A 136 12.92 -4.97 -3.52
N GLY A 137 13.44 -5.04 -4.72
CA GLY A 137 14.77 -5.61 -4.98
C GLY A 137 14.78 -7.13 -4.85
N PRO A 138 15.93 -7.76 -5.07
CA PRO A 138 17.25 -7.19 -5.33
C PRO A 138 17.53 -6.85 -6.82
N PHE A 139 16.55 -6.90 -7.71
CA PHE A 139 16.69 -6.70 -9.15
C PHE A 139 16.65 -5.21 -9.52
N ILE A 140 17.50 -4.41 -8.87
CA ILE A 140 17.51 -2.96 -8.91
C ILE A 140 18.86 -2.42 -9.36
N SER A 141 18.92 -1.13 -9.74
CA SER A 141 20.14 -0.48 -10.19
C SER A 141 20.99 0.00 -9.01
N GLU A 142 22.27 -0.35 -8.99
CA GLU A 142 23.24 0.15 -8.00
C GLU A 142 23.29 1.69 -7.98
N LYS A 143 23.10 2.34 -9.14
CA LYS A 143 23.11 3.81 -9.26
C LYS A 143 21.94 4.47 -8.52
N ARG A 144 20.88 3.73 -8.23
CA ARG A 144 19.64 4.21 -7.62
C ARG A 144 19.23 3.37 -6.41
N ALA A 145 20.21 2.76 -5.77
CA ALA A 145 20.00 1.90 -4.61
C ALA A 145 19.29 2.63 -3.45
N GLY A 146 19.52 3.93 -3.25
CA GLY A 146 18.97 4.63 -2.09
C GLY A 146 19.45 4.00 -0.78
N ALA A 147 18.52 3.57 0.06
CA ALA A 147 18.82 2.85 1.30
C ALA A 147 18.93 1.32 1.14
N GLN A 148 18.91 0.80 -0.09
CA GLN A 148 19.08 -0.64 -0.34
C GLN A 148 20.58 -1.01 -0.25
N PRO A 149 20.96 -2.12 0.39
CA PRO A 149 22.36 -2.58 0.49
C PRO A 149 22.92 -2.94 -0.89
N VAL A 150 23.86 -2.16 -1.39
CA VAL A 150 24.42 -2.32 -2.75
C VAL A 150 25.08 -3.68 -2.95
N GLU A 151 25.73 -4.21 -1.91
CA GLU A 151 26.40 -5.51 -1.95
C GLU A 151 25.47 -6.72 -2.11
N CYS A 152 24.16 -6.49 -1.90
CA CYS A 152 23.12 -7.52 -2.03
C CYS A 152 22.31 -7.40 -3.33
N ILE A 153 22.60 -6.40 -4.18
CA ILE A 153 21.94 -6.23 -5.46
C ILE A 153 22.29 -7.38 -6.39
N LEU A 154 21.28 -7.91 -7.08
CA LEU A 154 21.43 -9.03 -7.98
C LEU A 154 20.93 -8.67 -9.39
N LYS A 155 21.50 -9.32 -10.40
CA LYS A 155 20.93 -9.27 -11.74
C LYS A 155 19.57 -9.96 -11.76
N PRO A 156 18.59 -9.43 -12.53
CA PRO A 156 17.32 -10.10 -12.76
C PRO A 156 17.51 -11.52 -13.29
N ASP A 157 16.87 -12.47 -12.63
CA ASP A 157 16.99 -13.90 -12.93
C ASP A 157 15.62 -14.57 -12.76
N LEU A 158 15.05 -15.03 -13.88
CA LEU A 158 13.74 -15.69 -13.91
C LEU A 158 13.74 -16.97 -13.07
N GLN A 159 14.82 -17.77 -13.11
CA GLN A 159 14.84 -19.03 -12.37
C GLN A 159 14.91 -18.80 -10.85
N MET A 160 15.60 -17.75 -10.43
CA MET A 160 15.61 -17.32 -9.03
C MET A 160 14.24 -16.84 -8.59
N PHE A 161 13.56 -16.02 -9.40
CA PHE A 161 12.20 -15.57 -9.10
C PHE A 161 11.22 -16.75 -8.99
N LEU A 162 11.28 -17.72 -9.91
CA LEU A 162 10.44 -18.91 -9.85
C LEU A 162 10.62 -19.69 -8.55
N ARG A 163 11.87 -19.90 -8.12
CA ARG A 163 12.16 -20.51 -6.84
C ARG A 163 11.58 -19.71 -5.66
N TRP A 164 11.69 -18.39 -5.70
CA TRP A 164 11.17 -17.54 -4.64
C TRP A 164 9.63 -17.52 -4.61
N GLN A 165 9.00 -17.57 -5.78
CA GLN A 165 7.55 -17.67 -5.88
C GLN A 165 7.04 -19.02 -5.30
N GLU A 166 7.75 -20.11 -5.55
CA GLU A 166 7.48 -21.41 -4.92
C GLU A 166 7.62 -21.34 -3.39
N ILE A 167 8.72 -20.79 -2.87
CA ILE A 167 8.94 -20.58 -1.43
C ILE A 167 7.84 -19.72 -0.81
N ALA A 168 7.42 -18.68 -1.52
CA ALA A 168 6.35 -17.78 -1.12
C ALA A 168 4.94 -18.37 -1.30
N LEU A 169 4.79 -19.61 -1.78
CA LEU A 169 3.50 -20.24 -2.08
C LEU A 169 2.60 -19.32 -2.95
N GLU A 170 3.16 -18.79 -4.03
CA GLU A 170 2.50 -17.88 -4.99
C GLU A 170 2.00 -16.55 -4.36
N SER A 171 2.58 -16.14 -3.23
CA SER A 171 2.17 -14.93 -2.54
C SER A 171 2.93 -13.66 -2.96
N ILE A 172 3.97 -13.73 -3.80
CA ILE A 172 4.58 -12.52 -4.36
C ILE A 172 3.59 -11.93 -5.37
N LYS A 173 3.12 -10.70 -5.08
CA LYS A 173 2.11 -10.00 -5.89
C LYS A 173 2.69 -8.84 -6.69
N MET A 174 3.81 -8.31 -6.23
CA MET A 174 4.49 -7.18 -6.86
C MET A 174 6.00 -7.36 -6.78
N VAL A 175 6.71 -6.96 -7.83
CA VAL A 175 8.17 -6.97 -7.89
C VAL A 175 8.66 -5.62 -8.37
N THR A 176 9.47 -4.94 -7.56
CA THR A 176 10.20 -3.75 -8.00
C THR A 176 11.44 -4.16 -8.77
N ILE A 177 11.57 -3.64 -9.99
CA ILE A 177 12.62 -4.03 -10.94
C ILE A 177 13.11 -2.84 -11.77
N ALA A 178 14.41 -2.77 -12.02
CA ALA A 178 15.04 -1.81 -12.92
C ALA A 178 15.03 -2.35 -14.36
N PRO A 179 14.26 -1.75 -15.28
CA PRO A 179 14.05 -2.30 -16.63
C PRO A 179 15.29 -2.29 -17.53
N GLU A 180 16.27 -1.42 -17.26
CA GLU A 180 17.52 -1.30 -18.02
C GLU A 180 18.51 -2.44 -17.76
N LEU A 181 18.29 -3.26 -16.72
CA LEU A 181 19.21 -4.35 -16.38
C LEU A 181 19.03 -5.55 -17.32
N GLU A 182 20.15 -6.24 -17.61
CA GLU A 182 20.14 -7.48 -18.38
C GLU A 182 19.24 -8.54 -17.70
N GLY A 183 18.29 -9.13 -18.45
CA GLY A 183 17.31 -10.10 -17.95
C GLY A 183 15.99 -9.48 -17.45
N SER A 184 15.93 -8.14 -17.23
CA SER A 184 14.73 -7.48 -16.72
C SER A 184 13.53 -7.65 -17.63
N LEU A 185 13.67 -7.44 -18.92
CA LEU A 185 12.55 -7.48 -19.86
C LEU A 185 11.92 -8.88 -19.94
N GLU A 186 12.76 -9.94 -19.87
CA GLU A 186 12.29 -11.31 -19.79
C GLU A 186 11.47 -11.54 -18.50
N LEU A 187 12.01 -11.12 -17.35
CA LEU A 187 11.34 -11.25 -16.08
C LEU A 187 10.03 -10.44 -16.03
N ILE A 188 10.04 -9.17 -16.47
CA ILE A 188 8.84 -8.32 -16.55
C ILE A 188 7.76 -8.99 -17.39
N ASN A 189 8.12 -9.54 -18.56
CA ASN A 189 7.18 -10.24 -19.44
C ASN A 189 6.59 -11.50 -18.76
N TYR A 190 7.41 -12.24 -18.04
CA TYR A 190 6.94 -13.39 -17.26
C TYR A 190 5.97 -12.95 -16.16
N LEU A 191 6.34 -11.96 -15.33
CA LEU A 191 5.53 -11.43 -14.23
C LEU A 191 4.14 -11.00 -14.72
N SER A 192 4.09 -10.18 -15.76
CA SER A 192 2.84 -9.67 -16.34
C SER A 192 1.93 -10.79 -16.82
N LYS A 193 2.46 -11.83 -17.47
CA LYS A 193 1.69 -12.97 -17.95
C LYS A 193 1.14 -13.87 -16.85
N HIS A 194 1.76 -13.83 -15.65
CA HIS A 194 1.38 -14.68 -14.53
C HIS A 194 0.68 -13.89 -13.40
N GLY A 195 0.21 -12.66 -13.70
CA GLY A 195 -0.58 -11.87 -12.76
C GLY A 195 0.21 -11.29 -11.57
N VAL A 196 1.54 -11.20 -11.73
CA VAL A 196 2.41 -10.49 -10.79
C VAL A 196 2.73 -9.11 -11.35
N ILE A 197 2.57 -8.08 -10.54
CA ILE A 197 2.80 -6.70 -10.94
C ILE A 197 4.30 -6.45 -11.07
N ALA A 198 4.75 -6.07 -12.28
CA ALA A 198 6.09 -5.55 -12.49
C ALA A 198 6.07 -4.03 -12.26
N SER A 199 6.76 -3.58 -11.20
CA SER A 199 6.85 -2.19 -10.79
C SER A 199 8.24 -1.62 -11.11
N ILE A 200 8.28 -0.56 -11.89
CA ILE A 200 9.51 0.14 -12.26
C ILE A 200 9.98 0.98 -11.06
N GLY A 201 11.13 0.66 -10.51
CA GLY A 201 11.68 1.38 -9.37
C GLY A 201 13.14 1.07 -9.13
N HIS A 202 13.81 1.89 -8.31
CA HIS A 202 15.25 1.81 -8.07
C HIS A 202 16.06 1.66 -9.37
N THR A 203 15.82 2.58 -10.32
CA THR A 203 16.26 2.45 -11.72
C THR A 203 16.86 3.74 -12.25
N ASP A 204 17.95 3.61 -13.00
CA ASP A 204 18.56 4.71 -13.76
C ASP A 204 18.18 4.66 -15.25
N ALA A 205 17.07 3.97 -15.59
CA ALA A 205 16.61 3.82 -16.96
C ALA A 205 16.40 5.17 -17.66
N THR A 206 16.75 5.21 -18.93
CA THR A 206 16.35 6.27 -19.86
C THR A 206 14.87 6.18 -20.17
N TYR A 207 14.32 7.20 -20.80
CA TYR A 207 12.93 7.20 -21.27
C TYR A 207 12.63 5.97 -22.16
N GLU A 208 13.51 5.68 -23.13
CA GLU A 208 13.39 4.57 -24.06
C GLU A 208 13.44 3.21 -23.36
N GLU A 209 14.31 3.04 -22.36
CA GLU A 209 14.40 1.80 -21.58
C GLU A 209 13.13 1.58 -20.72
N VAL A 210 12.54 2.66 -20.18
CA VAL A 210 11.24 2.57 -19.51
C VAL A 210 10.14 2.13 -20.48
N LEU A 211 10.11 2.68 -21.72
CA LEU A 211 9.15 2.24 -22.73
C LEU A 211 9.28 0.75 -23.06
N GLN A 212 10.50 0.24 -23.13
CA GLN A 212 10.73 -1.21 -23.32
C GLN A 212 10.16 -2.02 -22.13
N GLY A 213 10.35 -1.52 -20.91
CA GLY A 213 9.75 -2.13 -19.70
C GLY A 213 8.22 -2.15 -19.76
N ILE A 214 7.59 -1.04 -20.17
CA ILE A 214 6.12 -0.94 -20.36
C ILE A 214 5.65 -1.92 -21.45
N GLN A 215 6.34 -1.97 -22.58
CA GLN A 215 6.04 -2.90 -23.67
C GLN A 215 6.19 -4.38 -23.25
N ALA A 216 7.11 -4.67 -22.34
CA ALA A 216 7.28 -5.99 -21.75
C ALA A 216 6.17 -6.33 -20.72
N GLY A 217 5.40 -5.34 -20.27
CA GLY A 217 4.25 -5.53 -19.37
C GLY A 217 4.37 -4.88 -17.99
N ALA A 218 5.37 -4.02 -17.76
CA ALA A 218 5.42 -3.22 -16.53
C ALA A 218 4.23 -2.25 -16.49
N SER A 219 3.49 -2.23 -15.39
CA SER A 219 2.24 -1.49 -15.24
C SER A 219 2.20 -0.60 -14.00
N HIS A 220 3.31 -0.52 -13.28
CA HIS A 220 3.41 0.17 -12.01
C HIS A 220 4.77 0.87 -11.86
N ALA A 221 4.83 1.92 -11.06
CA ALA A 221 6.07 2.61 -10.71
C ALA A 221 6.14 2.78 -9.18
N THR A 222 7.21 2.25 -8.60
CA THR A 222 7.49 2.27 -7.17
C THR A 222 7.87 3.68 -6.73
N HIS A 223 7.27 4.20 -5.66
CA HIS A 223 7.54 5.48 -4.99
C HIS A 223 8.07 6.59 -5.92
N LEU A 224 7.25 6.98 -6.92
CA LEU A 224 7.60 7.93 -7.99
C LEU A 224 8.45 9.12 -7.47
N PHE A 225 9.47 9.49 -8.19
CA PHE A 225 10.57 10.44 -7.92
C PHE A 225 11.72 9.88 -7.07
N ASN A 226 11.48 8.92 -6.20
CA ASN A 226 12.50 8.40 -5.29
C ASN A 226 13.22 7.21 -5.92
N GLY A 227 14.54 7.12 -5.73
CA GLY A 227 15.34 6.02 -6.28
C GLY A 227 15.24 5.85 -7.81
N MET A 228 15.09 6.93 -8.59
CA MET A 228 14.96 6.83 -10.05
C MET A 228 15.56 8.01 -10.80
N ARG A 229 15.73 7.85 -12.14
CA ARG A 229 16.15 8.94 -13.01
C ARG A 229 15.05 10.00 -13.10
N GLY A 230 15.40 11.23 -12.73
CA GLY A 230 14.47 12.38 -12.70
C GLY A 230 14.11 12.91 -14.10
N LEU A 231 13.14 13.82 -14.12
CA LEU A 231 12.69 14.52 -15.32
C LEU A 231 13.69 15.60 -15.75
N HIS A 232 14.12 15.57 -17.01
CA HIS A 232 14.88 16.62 -17.63
C HIS A 232 14.33 16.91 -19.05
N HIS A 233 14.36 18.16 -19.50
CA HIS A 233 13.73 18.60 -20.75
C HIS A 233 14.31 17.98 -22.03
N ARG A 234 15.47 17.34 -21.98
CA ARG A 234 16.09 16.59 -23.11
C ARG A 234 16.20 15.09 -22.84
N GLU A 235 15.92 14.65 -21.64
CA GLU A 235 15.87 13.24 -21.21
C GLU A 235 14.77 13.12 -20.16
N PRO A 236 13.54 12.77 -20.55
CA PRO A 236 12.41 12.72 -19.61
C PRO A 236 12.61 11.74 -18.46
N GLY A 237 13.45 10.74 -18.65
CA GLY A 237 13.78 9.72 -17.67
C GLY A 237 12.58 8.90 -17.25
N VAL A 238 12.71 8.27 -16.09
CA VAL A 238 11.66 7.42 -15.51
C VAL A 238 10.43 8.26 -15.14
N VAL A 239 10.66 9.39 -14.46
CA VAL A 239 9.57 10.28 -14.02
C VAL A 239 8.74 10.77 -15.21
N GLY A 240 9.41 11.22 -16.29
CA GLY A 240 8.72 11.68 -17.51
C GLY A 240 7.93 10.56 -18.18
N ALA A 241 8.49 9.36 -18.28
CA ALA A 241 7.81 8.21 -18.84
C ALA A 241 6.56 7.84 -18.04
N VAL A 242 6.68 7.73 -16.72
CA VAL A 242 5.53 7.38 -15.83
C VAL A 242 4.43 8.43 -15.92
N LEU A 243 4.78 9.72 -15.95
CA LEU A 243 3.77 10.80 -16.02
C LEU A 243 3.05 10.85 -17.38
N LEU A 244 3.70 10.41 -18.47
CA LEU A 244 3.15 10.46 -19.83
C LEU A 244 2.36 9.22 -20.23
N HIS A 245 2.62 8.07 -19.62
CA HIS A 245 2.04 6.77 -20.01
C HIS A 245 0.95 6.31 -19.04
N ASP A 246 -0.30 6.34 -19.48
CA ASP A 246 -1.49 5.97 -18.66
C ASP A 246 -1.54 4.48 -18.32
N GLU A 247 -0.77 3.65 -19.01
CA GLU A 247 -0.62 2.23 -18.71
C GLU A 247 0.02 1.97 -17.34
N VAL A 248 0.83 2.92 -16.86
CA VAL A 248 1.57 2.80 -15.61
C VAL A 248 0.88 3.55 -14.49
N SER A 249 0.54 2.87 -13.42
CA SER A 249 0.12 3.47 -12.15
C SER A 249 1.33 3.90 -11.32
N ALA A 250 1.21 4.96 -10.53
CA ALA A 250 2.30 5.54 -9.76
C ALA A 250 2.04 5.46 -8.25
N GLU A 251 2.96 4.87 -7.50
CA GLU A 251 3.00 5.01 -6.05
C GLU A 251 3.50 6.40 -5.65
N LEU A 252 2.98 6.93 -4.54
CA LEU A 252 3.34 8.25 -4.07
C LEU A 252 3.42 8.30 -2.53
N ILE A 253 4.59 8.68 -2.01
CA ILE A 253 4.81 8.97 -0.58
C ILE A 253 4.49 10.45 -0.35
N ALA A 254 3.27 10.74 0.11
CA ALA A 254 2.76 12.11 0.23
C ALA A 254 3.01 12.72 1.61
N ASP A 255 4.24 12.65 2.11
CA ASP A 255 4.65 13.20 3.41
C ASP A 255 5.18 14.65 3.34
N GLY A 256 5.41 15.18 2.13
CA GLY A 256 6.04 16.48 1.90
C GLY A 256 7.56 16.50 2.14
N ILE A 257 8.15 15.34 2.47
CA ILE A 257 9.59 15.12 2.68
C ILE A 257 10.19 14.40 1.47
N HIS A 258 9.65 13.23 1.13
CA HIS A 258 10.04 12.43 -0.04
C HIS A 258 9.63 13.11 -1.34
N VAL A 259 8.43 13.70 -1.35
CA VAL A 259 7.89 14.40 -2.52
C VAL A 259 7.33 15.75 -2.06
N ARG A 260 7.84 16.82 -2.65
CA ARG A 260 7.33 18.18 -2.37
C ARG A 260 5.86 18.31 -2.76
N PRO A 261 5.07 19.15 -2.05
CA PRO A 261 3.65 19.37 -2.33
C PRO A 261 3.35 19.71 -3.79
N GLU A 262 4.21 20.49 -4.44
CA GLU A 262 4.04 20.88 -5.83
C GLU A 262 4.13 19.68 -6.78
N LEU A 263 4.98 18.70 -6.48
CA LEU A 263 5.15 17.49 -7.30
C LEU A 263 4.05 16.45 -7.00
N VAL A 264 3.55 16.39 -5.78
CA VAL A 264 2.33 15.63 -5.47
C VAL A 264 1.15 16.16 -6.31
N LYS A 265 1.00 17.48 -6.37
CA LYS A 265 -0.04 18.13 -7.20
C LYS A 265 0.19 17.87 -8.69
N LEU A 266 1.42 17.98 -9.17
CA LEU A 266 1.75 17.69 -10.58
C LEU A 266 1.36 16.25 -10.94
N THR A 267 1.73 15.28 -10.09
CA THR A 267 1.41 13.86 -10.31
C THR A 267 -0.11 13.65 -10.36
N TYR A 268 -0.85 14.22 -9.41
CA TYR A 268 -2.31 14.11 -9.39
C TYR A 268 -2.96 14.74 -10.65
N LEU A 269 -2.49 15.91 -11.09
CA LEU A 269 -3.02 16.57 -12.28
C LEU A 269 -2.72 15.78 -13.56
N GLN A 270 -1.57 15.13 -13.64
CA GLN A 270 -1.13 14.41 -14.82
C GLN A 270 -1.69 12.99 -14.91
N LYS A 271 -1.74 12.26 -13.77
CA LYS A 271 -2.18 10.87 -13.71
C LYS A 271 -3.66 10.70 -13.36
N GLY A 272 -4.27 11.74 -12.79
CA GLY A 272 -5.62 11.64 -12.24
C GLY A 272 -5.71 10.69 -11.04
N ARG A 273 -6.87 10.66 -10.41
CA ARG A 273 -7.13 9.81 -9.24
C ARG A 273 -7.01 8.32 -9.52
N GLU A 274 -7.22 7.90 -10.76
CA GLU A 274 -7.31 6.48 -11.14
C GLU A 274 -5.95 5.80 -11.35
N LYS A 275 -4.87 6.59 -11.43
CA LYS A 275 -3.52 6.12 -11.72
C LYS A 275 -2.49 6.47 -10.64
N VAL A 276 -2.93 7.06 -9.54
CA VAL A 276 -2.11 7.31 -8.36
C VAL A 276 -2.50 6.34 -7.25
N MET A 277 -1.52 5.79 -6.56
CA MET A 277 -1.69 5.04 -5.32
C MET A 277 -0.90 5.70 -4.21
N LEU A 278 -1.56 6.02 -3.10
CA LEU A 278 -0.87 6.44 -1.90
C LEU A 278 -0.29 5.23 -1.21
N ILE A 279 0.97 5.32 -0.86
CA ILE A 279 1.70 4.31 -0.10
C ILE A 279 2.39 4.97 1.10
N THR A 280 2.82 4.17 2.04
CA THR A 280 3.59 4.71 3.15
C THR A 280 5.08 4.53 2.99
N ASP A 281 5.54 3.46 2.36
CA ASP A 281 6.94 3.07 2.35
C ASP A 281 7.55 3.13 3.77
N ALA A 282 6.72 2.73 4.75
CA ALA A 282 7.07 2.92 6.14
C ALA A 282 7.96 1.79 6.63
N MET A 283 8.88 2.17 7.53
CA MET A 283 9.80 1.26 8.17
C MET A 283 9.39 1.02 9.64
N ARG A 284 10.11 0.13 10.36
CA ARG A 284 9.77 -0.28 11.73
C ARG A 284 9.53 0.85 12.74
N ALA A 285 10.06 2.06 12.50
CA ALA A 285 9.85 3.21 13.39
C ALA A 285 8.45 3.83 13.29
N LYS A 286 7.67 3.49 12.27
CA LYS A 286 6.28 3.94 12.15
C LYS A 286 5.50 3.63 13.43
N CYS A 287 4.70 4.57 13.90
CA CYS A 287 3.97 4.52 15.17
C CYS A 287 4.84 4.55 16.43
N LEU A 288 6.15 4.82 16.30
CA LEU A 288 7.07 5.06 17.40
C LEU A 288 7.58 6.51 17.34
N GLY A 289 8.38 6.91 18.33
CA GLY A 289 8.95 8.25 18.40
C GLY A 289 10.29 8.38 17.67
N ASP A 290 10.90 9.57 17.79
CA ASP A 290 12.28 9.81 17.37
C ASP A 290 13.24 8.83 18.06
N GLY A 291 14.29 8.39 17.35
CA GLY A 291 15.24 7.42 17.88
C GLY A 291 16.11 6.77 16.81
N LEU A 292 16.83 5.74 17.25
CA LEU A 292 17.68 4.91 16.38
C LEU A 292 16.96 3.59 16.10
N TYR A 293 16.91 3.24 14.85
CA TYR A 293 16.24 2.05 14.33
C TYR A 293 17.12 1.31 13.34
N ASP A 294 16.59 0.27 12.76
CA ASP A 294 17.22 -0.53 11.71
C ASP A 294 16.29 -0.64 10.49
N LEU A 295 16.85 -0.60 9.29
CA LEU A 295 16.18 -0.94 8.05
C LEU A 295 17.15 -1.75 7.18
N GLY A 296 16.81 -3.01 6.92
CA GLY A 296 17.64 -3.89 6.12
C GLY A 296 19.07 -4.10 6.68
N GLY A 297 19.25 -4.05 8.01
CA GLY A 297 20.55 -4.15 8.66
C GLY A 297 21.33 -2.85 8.75
N GLN A 298 20.81 -1.75 8.22
CA GLN A 298 21.44 -0.43 8.28
C GLN A 298 20.84 0.42 9.41
N LYS A 299 21.69 1.18 10.11
CA LYS A 299 21.25 2.10 11.18
C LYS A 299 20.53 3.30 10.57
N VAL A 300 19.31 3.55 11.02
CA VAL A 300 18.47 4.68 10.61
C VAL A 300 18.21 5.57 11.81
N THR A 301 18.40 6.88 11.64
CA THR A 301 18.01 7.88 12.63
C THR A 301 16.65 8.45 12.23
N VAL A 302 15.68 8.39 13.15
CA VAL A 302 14.40 9.09 12.98
C VAL A 302 14.43 10.34 13.85
N GLN A 303 14.21 11.50 13.21
CA GLN A 303 14.11 12.79 13.88
C GLN A 303 13.04 13.66 13.21
N THR A 304 12.09 14.13 13.98
CA THR A 304 10.99 14.99 13.49
C THR A 304 10.25 14.41 12.28
N GLY A 305 9.95 13.09 12.33
CA GLY A 305 9.25 12.39 11.27
C GLY A 305 10.08 12.06 10.02
N ARG A 306 11.39 12.31 10.04
CA ARG A 306 12.32 12.03 8.95
C ARG A 306 13.24 10.87 9.31
N ALA A 307 13.22 9.81 8.51
CA ALA A 307 14.09 8.64 8.66
C ALA A 307 15.28 8.76 7.69
N THR A 308 16.52 8.71 8.20
CA THR A 308 17.73 8.89 7.37
C THR A 308 18.84 7.94 7.78
N LEU A 309 19.65 7.54 6.81
CA LEU A 309 20.98 6.97 7.03
C LEU A 309 21.95 8.08 7.55
N TYR A 310 23.15 7.67 7.93
CA TYR A 310 24.16 8.58 8.48
C TYR A 310 24.62 9.66 7.47
N ASP A 311 24.51 9.39 6.17
CA ASP A 311 24.88 10.31 5.08
C ASP A 311 23.72 11.25 4.68
N GLY A 312 22.56 11.14 5.34
CA GLY A 312 21.37 11.93 5.06
C GLY A 312 20.43 11.35 4.01
N THR A 313 20.76 10.20 3.42
CA THR A 313 19.86 9.48 2.50
C THR A 313 18.59 9.10 3.24
N LEU A 314 17.41 9.36 2.63
CA LEU A 314 16.12 8.92 3.16
C LEU A 314 16.07 7.39 3.17
N ALA A 315 15.52 6.80 4.23
CA ALA A 315 15.52 5.36 4.47
C ALA A 315 14.13 4.90 4.93
N GLY A 316 13.23 4.70 3.97
CA GLY A 316 11.82 4.51 4.22
C GLY A 316 11.18 5.73 4.90
N SER A 317 9.95 5.59 5.36
CA SER A 317 9.21 6.65 6.04
C SER A 317 8.70 6.23 7.43
N VAL A 318 8.07 7.18 8.12
CA VAL A 318 7.23 6.95 9.30
C VAL A 318 5.80 7.43 9.05
N LEU A 319 5.46 7.65 7.78
CA LEU A 319 4.19 8.19 7.33
C LEU A 319 3.03 7.26 7.69
N LYS A 320 1.93 7.82 8.19
CA LYS A 320 0.66 7.12 8.33
C LYS A 320 -0.18 7.32 7.07
N MET A 321 -0.97 6.31 6.69
CA MET A 321 -1.82 6.40 5.49
C MET A 321 -2.85 7.55 5.61
N THR A 322 -3.40 7.80 6.78
CA THR A 322 -4.29 8.95 7.02
C THR A 322 -3.59 10.29 6.83
N ASP A 323 -2.30 10.38 7.22
CA ASP A 323 -1.52 11.60 7.00
C ASP A 323 -1.22 11.79 5.50
N ALA A 324 -0.91 10.70 4.78
CA ALA A 324 -0.76 10.73 3.32
C ALA A 324 -2.04 11.23 2.64
N ALA A 325 -3.21 10.74 3.06
CA ALA A 325 -4.50 11.15 2.55
C ALA A 325 -4.76 12.65 2.80
N ARG A 326 -4.62 13.11 4.05
CA ARG A 326 -4.80 14.54 4.41
C ARG A 326 -3.83 15.46 3.67
N ASN A 327 -2.57 15.07 3.61
CA ASN A 327 -1.56 15.83 2.88
C ASN A 327 -1.90 15.93 1.39
N THR A 328 -2.31 14.83 0.77
CA THR A 328 -2.71 14.82 -0.65
C THR A 328 -3.88 15.77 -0.87
N MET A 329 -4.92 15.73 -0.05
CA MET A 329 -6.05 16.69 -0.16
C MET A 329 -5.57 18.13 0.00
N LYS A 330 -4.72 18.40 0.98
CA LYS A 330 -4.16 19.74 1.22
C LYS A 330 -3.30 20.24 0.06
N PHE A 331 -2.49 19.37 -0.55
CA PHE A 331 -1.55 19.74 -1.61
C PHE A 331 -2.23 19.88 -2.97
N THR A 332 -3.25 19.09 -3.24
CA THR A 332 -3.89 18.99 -4.57
C THR A 332 -5.23 19.71 -4.64
N GLY A 333 -5.97 19.79 -3.53
CA GLY A 333 -7.36 20.21 -3.48
C GLY A 333 -8.34 19.10 -3.91
N CYS A 334 -7.90 17.84 -3.97
CA CYS A 334 -8.73 16.71 -4.33
C CYS A 334 -9.80 16.40 -3.26
N SER A 335 -10.81 15.66 -3.64
CA SER A 335 -11.92 15.26 -2.76
C SER A 335 -11.60 13.99 -1.95
N ILE A 336 -12.42 13.68 -0.93
CA ILE A 336 -12.37 12.38 -0.24
C ILE A 336 -12.56 11.23 -1.22
N GLN A 337 -13.47 11.37 -2.21
CA GLN A 337 -13.67 10.34 -3.22
C GLN A 337 -12.40 10.04 -4.02
N ASP A 338 -11.60 11.06 -4.34
CA ASP A 338 -10.33 10.85 -5.04
C ASP A 338 -9.34 10.10 -4.14
N ILE A 339 -9.33 10.41 -2.83
CA ILE A 339 -8.53 9.66 -1.85
C ILE A 339 -8.95 8.18 -1.81
N LEU A 340 -10.26 7.88 -1.84
CA LEU A 340 -10.72 6.48 -1.84
C LEU A 340 -10.24 5.71 -3.08
N TYR A 341 -10.15 6.39 -4.23
CA TYR A 341 -9.52 5.78 -5.39
C TYR A 341 -8.05 5.46 -5.12
N MET A 342 -7.29 6.41 -4.62
CA MET A 342 -5.85 6.31 -4.42
C MET A 342 -5.44 5.36 -3.28
N THR A 343 -6.31 5.12 -2.30
CA THR A 343 -5.98 4.30 -1.11
C THR A 343 -6.70 2.95 -1.06
N SER A 344 -7.79 2.77 -1.81
CA SER A 344 -8.63 1.57 -1.69
C SER A 344 -8.97 0.96 -3.04
N VAL A 345 -9.53 1.73 -3.98
CA VAL A 345 -10.02 1.22 -5.28
C VAL A 345 -8.85 0.80 -6.18
N ASN A 346 -7.88 1.69 -6.39
CA ASN A 346 -6.76 1.42 -7.30
C ASN A 346 -5.89 0.24 -6.80
N PRO A 347 -5.46 0.19 -5.53
CA PRO A 347 -4.69 -0.95 -5.06
C PRO A 347 -5.49 -2.26 -5.14
N ALA A 348 -6.81 -2.25 -4.87
CA ALA A 348 -7.65 -3.43 -5.01
C ALA A 348 -7.76 -3.90 -6.47
N LYS A 349 -7.91 -2.99 -7.43
CA LYS A 349 -7.92 -3.28 -8.86
C LYS A 349 -6.57 -3.81 -9.34
N GLN A 350 -5.48 -3.17 -8.93
CA GLN A 350 -4.12 -3.54 -9.30
C GLN A 350 -3.77 -4.95 -8.81
N LEU A 351 -4.20 -5.30 -7.59
CA LEU A 351 -4.01 -6.63 -6.99
C LEU A 351 -5.04 -7.67 -7.49
N ASN A 352 -5.96 -7.28 -8.39
CA ASN A 352 -7.04 -8.13 -8.90
C ASN A 352 -7.94 -8.73 -7.80
N ILE A 353 -8.26 -7.92 -6.77
CA ILE A 353 -9.13 -8.28 -5.64
C ILE A 353 -10.31 -7.31 -5.47
N PHE A 354 -10.60 -6.50 -6.48
CA PHE A 354 -11.67 -5.50 -6.39
C PHE A 354 -13.06 -6.11 -6.26
N ASP A 355 -13.25 -7.35 -6.68
CA ASP A 355 -14.46 -8.15 -6.42
C ASP A 355 -14.71 -8.39 -4.93
N ARG A 356 -13.64 -8.35 -4.11
CA ARG A 356 -13.68 -8.65 -2.68
C ARG A 356 -13.44 -7.43 -1.78
N LYS A 357 -12.60 -6.48 -2.17
CA LYS A 357 -12.15 -5.33 -1.36
C LYS A 357 -12.22 -4.02 -2.17
N GLY A 358 -11.84 -2.90 -1.54
CA GLY A 358 -11.64 -1.60 -2.19
C GLY A 358 -12.89 -0.74 -2.34
N SER A 359 -14.07 -1.23 -1.99
CA SER A 359 -15.31 -0.43 -1.96
C SER A 359 -16.32 -1.00 -0.98
N LEU A 360 -17.29 -0.17 -0.56
CA LEU A 360 -18.40 -0.59 0.28
C LEU A 360 -19.58 -1.03 -0.62
N SER A 361 -19.57 -2.32 -0.99
CA SER A 361 -20.60 -2.95 -1.82
C SER A 361 -21.04 -4.28 -1.25
N LEU A 362 -22.28 -4.65 -1.56
CA LEU A 362 -22.88 -5.93 -1.13
C LEU A 362 -21.98 -7.13 -1.45
N GLY A 363 -21.73 -7.98 -0.45
CA GLY A 363 -20.95 -9.20 -0.59
C GLY A 363 -19.43 -9.04 -0.47
N LYS A 364 -18.91 -7.83 -0.56
CA LYS A 364 -17.48 -7.55 -0.30
C LYS A 364 -17.13 -7.71 1.17
N ASP A 365 -15.85 -7.83 1.46
CA ASP A 365 -15.34 -7.88 2.83
C ASP A 365 -15.75 -6.61 3.58
N ALA A 366 -16.17 -6.77 4.82
CA ALA A 366 -16.49 -5.65 5.69
C ALA A 366 -15.20 -5.03 6.25
N ASP A 367 -14.38 -4.49 5.37
CA ASP A 367 -13.25 -3.63 5.68
C ASP A 367 -13.76 -2.18 5.66
N VAL A 368 -14.01 -1.65 6.83
CA VAL A 368 -14.75 -0.40 7.02
C VAL A 368 -13.97 0.53 7.94
N VAL A 369 -13.84 1.77 7.55
CA VAL A 369 -13.21 2.81 8.35
C VAL A 369 -14.19 3.95 8.57
N VAL A 370 -14.30 4.40 9.82
CA VAL A 370 -15.05 5.57 10.22
C VAL A 370 -14.08 6.67 10.56
N LEU A 371 -14.23 7.82 9.87
CA LEU A 371 -13.45 9.02 10.10
C LEU A 371 -14.34 10.12 10.71
N ASP A 372 -13.75 10.97 11.53
CA ASP A 372 -14.40 12.23 11.95
C ASP A 372 -14.24 13.33 10.89
N GLU A 373 -14.72 14.53 11.20
CA GLU A 373 -14.66 15.73 10.34
C GLU A 373 -13.22 16.17 9.99
N GLN A 374 -12.24 15.82 10.86
CA GLN A 374 -10.83 16.11 10.67
C GLN A 374 -10.10 14.98 9.92
N LEU A 375 -10.85 13.97 9.47
CA LEU A 375 -10.35 12.74 8.83
C LEU A 375 -9.41 11.94 9.75
N GLU A 376 -9.67 11.98 11.07
CA GLU A 376 -9.01 11.11 12.03
C GLU A 376 -9.81 9.81 12.20
N ILE A 377 -9.12 8.69 12.41
CA ILE A 377 -9.77 7.40 12.59
C ILE A 377 -10.57 7.37 13.91
N VAL A 378 -11.85 7.09 13.81
CA VAL A 378 -12.74 6.84 14.95
C VAL A 378 -12.87 5.35 15.21
N MET A 379 -13.17 4.60 14.14
CA MET A 379 -13.25 3.13 14.20
C MET A 379 -12.69 2.51 12.91
N ALA A 380 -12.16 1.32 13.03
CA ALA A 380 -11.79 0.49 11.89
C ALA A 380 -12.25 -0.95 12.13
N PHE A 381 -12.85 -1.54 11.10
CA PHE A 381 -13.26 -2.93 11.07
C PHE A 381 -12.47 -3.64 9.97
N CYS A 382 -11.87 -4.77 10.32
CA CYS A 382 -11.19 -5.65 9.38
C CYS A 382 -12.02 -6.92 9.23
N ARG A 383 -12.52 -7.17 8.02
CA ARG A 383 -13.39 -8.34 7.75
C ARG A 383 -14.52 -8.47 8.78
N GLY A 384 -15.16 -7.33 9.12
CA GLY A 384 -16.28 -7.24 10.06
C GLY A 384 -15.94 -7.32 11.53
N GLN A 385 -14.68 -7.51 11.92
CA GLN A 385 -14.23 -7.50 13.31
C GLN A 385 -13.72 -6.10 13.67
N LEU A 386 -14.12 -5.58 14.84
CA LEU A 386 -13.62 -4.30 15.35
C LEU A 386 -12.12 -4.43 15.62
N ALA A 387 -11.31 -3.71 14.85
CA ALA A 387 -9.86 -3.69 14.93
C ALA A 387 -9.31 -2.50 15.70
N TYR A 388 -10.02 -1.38 15.66
CA TYR A 388 -9.67 -0.17 16.37
C TYR A 388 -10.92 0.66 16.71
N CYS A 389 -10.92 1.24 17.90
CA CYS A 389 -11.88 2.26 18.31
C CYS A 389 -11.13 3.31 19.15
N ARG A 390 -11.30 4.57 18.77
CA ARG A 390 -10.78 5.71 19.54
C ARG A 390 -11.62 5.87 20.81
N ASN A 391 -10.97 5.92 21.96
CA ASN A 391 -11.59 6.13 23.29
C ASN A 391 -12.13 7.56 23.43
#